data_b5dbea19699f3af20fc93136ae040169
#
_entry.id   b5dbea19699f3af20fc93136ae040169
#
_cell.length_a   1.000
_cell.length_b   1.000
_cell.length_c   1.000
_cell.angle_alpha   90.00
_cell.angle_beta   90.00
_cell.angle_gamma   90.00
#
_symmetry.space_group_name_H-M   'P 1'
#
loop_
_entity.id
_entity.type
_entity.pdbx_description
1 polymer ?
#
loop_
_entity_poly.entity_id
_entity_poly.type
_entity_poly.pdbx_seq_one_letter_code
_entity_poly.pdbx_strand_id
1 'polypeptide(L)'
;MLDAPSAPAAGLQIETGSPVIRLTRLRLLDGAPMLAEEIWLPYDRFAPLATLELDAFGDLLYPLYESHCGQIIASAEETLTAEAVNATYARLLRIQPGDPVMVIERVARGYDRVPLEWRRSRGAAAHFRYHVDIR
;
A
#
# COMPACT_ATOMS: atom_id res chain seq x y z
N MET A 1 14.57 4.45 -5.32
CA MET A 1 15.04 3.28 -4.56
C MET A 1 15.40 3.71 -3.15
N LEU A 2 14.96 2.97 -2.16
CA LEU A 2 15.16 3.24 -0.73
C LEU A 2 15.65 1.96 -0.05
N ASP A 3 16.18 2.12 1.17
CA ASP A 3 16.46 0.99 2.03
C ASP A 3 15.19 0.58 2.76
N ALA A 4 14.91 -0.71 2.82
CA ALA A 4 13.68 -1.22 3.43
C ALA A 4 13.64 -0.96 4.94
N PRO A 5 12.64 -0.21 5.44
CA PRO A 5 12.39 -0.12 6.88
C PRO A 5 11.95 -1.47 7.46
N SER A 6 11.97 -1.60 8.78
CA SER A 6 11.71 -2.88 9.45
C SER A 6 10.33 -3.47 9.14
N ALA A 7 9.27 -2.66 9.14
CA ALA A 7 7.91 -3.17 8.90
C ALA A 7 7.71 -3.67 7.46
N PRO A 8 8.03 -2.88 6.42
CA PRO A 8 7.99 -3.39 5.05
C PRO A 8 8.90 -4.61 4.83
N ALA A 9 10.09 -4.61 5.40
CA ALA A 9 11.03 -5.73 5.25
C ALA A 9 10.44 -7.02 5.82
N ALA A 10 9.83 -6.95 7.01
CA ALA A 10 9.18 -8.10 7.62
C ALA A 10 8.01 -8.60 6.75
N GLY A 11 7.18 -7.69 6.25
CA GLY A 11 6.04 -8.05 5.40
C GLY A 11 6.46 -8.68 4.08
N LEU A 12 7.55 -8.19 3.49
CA LEU A 12 8.10 -8.71 2.23
C LEU A 12 9.01 -9.91 2.43
N GLN A 13 9.32 -10.28 3.68
CA GLN A 13 10.25 -11.37 4.02
C GLN A 13 11.63 -11.16 3.41
N ILE A 14 12.13 -9.93 3.51
CA ILE A 14 13.47 -9.54 3.09
C ILE A 14 14.21 -8.94 4.28
N GLU A 15 15.52 -8.81 4.17
CA GLU A 15 16.31 -8.21 5.23
C GLU A 15 16.06 -6.70 5.31
N THR A 16 16.02 -6.16 6.52
CA THR A 16 15.97 -4.72 6.73
C THR A 16 17.16 -4.07 6.02
N GLY A 17 16.91 -2.97 5.32
CA GLY A 17 17.92 -2.29 4.53
C GLY A 17 18.03 -2.77 3.09
N SER A 18 17.36 -3.87 2.71
CA SER A 18 17.32 -4.32 1.32
C SER A 18 16.74 -3.23 0.41
N PRO A 19 17.18 -3.11 -0.86
CA PRO A 19 16.64 -2.09 -1.74
C PRO A 19 15.17 -2.34 -2.09
N VAL A 20 14.37 -1.31 -1.96
CA VAL A 20 12.94 -1.34 -2.25
C VAL A 20 12.53 -0.09 -3.03
N ILE A 21 11.37 -0.17 -3.68
CA ILE A 21 10.68 0.97 -4.26
C ILE A 21 9.51 1.30 -3.34
N ARG A 22 9.34 2.58 -3.03
CA ARG A 22 8.15 3.06 -2.31
C ARG A 22 7.30 3.88 -3.26
N LEU A 23 6.04 3.51 -3.38
CA LEU A 23 5.01 4.30 -4.05
C LEU A 23 4.09 4.87 -2.98
N THR A 24 3.76 6.14 -3.11
CA THR A 24 2.75 6.76 -2.26
C THR A 24 1.65 7.29 -3.14
N ARG A 25 0.40 7.13 -2.70
CA ARG A 25 -0.72 7.69 -3.43
C ARG A 25 -1.86 8.04 -2.49
N LEU A 26 -2.64 9.01 -2.91
CA LEU A 26 -3.86 9.43 -2.23
C LEU A 26 -5.04 9.05 -3.11
N ARG A 27 -5.88 8.14 -2.61
CA ARG A 27 -7.08 7.72 -3.32
C ARG A 27 -8.22 8.67 -2.94
N LEU A 28 -8.89 9.19 -3.95
CA LEU A 28 -10.00 10.13 -3.77
C LEU A 28 -11.32 9.46 -4.12
N LEU A 29 -12.39 9.88 -3.44
CA LEU A 29 -13.76 9.53 -3.77
C LEU A 29 -14.54 10.83 -3.87
N ASP A 30 -15.08 11.11 -5.05
CA ASP A 30 -15.79 12.37 -5.33
C ASP A 30 -14.96 13.60 -4.94
N GLY A 31 -13.67 13.55 -5.23
CA GLY A 31 -12.73 14.65 -4.95
C GLY A 31 -12.26 14.74 -3.50
N ALA A 32 -12.76 13.91 -2.60
CA ALA A 32 -12.36 13.91 -1.20
C ALA A 32 -11.38 12.79 -0.90
N PRO A 33 -10.37 13.02 -0.02
CA PRO A 33 -9.43 11.97 0.35
C PRO A 33 -10.13 10.79 1.02
N MET A 34 -9.88 9.58 0.52
CA MET A 34 -10.42 8.34 1.07
C MET A 34 -9.34 7.48 1.72
N LEU A 35 -8.25 7.25 1.00
CA LEU A 35 -7.13 6.43 1.48
C LEU A 35 -5.81 7.11 1.14
N ALA A 36 -4.92 7.17 2.12
CA ALA A 36 -3.52 7.50 1.92
C ALA A 36 -2.72 6.19 1.98
N GLU A 37 -2.04 5.85 0.90
CA GLU A 37 -1.39 4.56 0.75
C GLU A 37 0.11 4.68 0.62
N GLU A 38 0.83 3.79 1.31
CA GLU A 38 2.24 3.54 1.07
C GLU A 38 2.39 2.10 0.58
N ILE A 39 3.09 1.93 -0.54
CA ILE A 39 3.23 0.65 -1.23
C ILE A 39 4.71 0.39 -1.38
N TRP A 40 5.17 -0.78 -0.94
CA TRP A 40 6.57 -1.16 -0.91
C TRP A 40 6.78 -2.40 -1.76
N LEU A 41 7.77 -2.33 -2.66
CA LEU A 41 8.08 -3.38 -3.64
C LEU A 41 9.56 -3.72 -3.58
N PRO A 42 9.94 -5.02 -3.62
CA PRO A 42 11.35 -5.38 -3.74
C PRO A 42 11.94 -4.83 -5.04
N TYR A 43 13.06 -4.13 -4.94
CA TYR A 43 13.64 -3.46 -6.12
C TYR A 43 14.01 -4.43 -7.23
N ASP A 44 14.58 -5.58 -6.88
CA ASP A 44 15.06 -6.56 -7.87
C ASP A 44 13.95 -7.10 -8.77
N ARG A 45 12.71 -7.13 -8.29
CA ARG A 45 11.57 -7.61 -9.09
C ARG A 45 10.79 -6.49 -9.78
N PHE A 46 10.99 -5.25 -9.35
CA PHE A 46 10.20 -4.11 -9.83
C PHE A 46 11.07 -2.96 -10.36
N ALA A 47 12.34 -3.24 -10.66
CA ALA A 47 13.28 -2.22 -11.12
C ALA A 47 12.77 -1.35 -12.28
N PRO A 48 12.04 -1.87 -13.29
CA PRO A 48 11.51 -1.02 -14.35
C PRO A 48 10.59 0.11 -13.89
N LEU A 49 9.96 -0.01 -12.72
CA LEU A 49 9.11 1.05 -12.19
C LEU A 49 9.92 2.24 -11.67
N ALA A 50 11.17 2.03 -11.31
CA ALA A 50 12.00 3.09 -10.72
C ALA A 50 12.28 4.23 -11.71
N THR A 51 12.20 3.97 -13.01
CA THR A 51 12.44 4.95 -14.07
C THR A 51 11.17 5.36 -14.80
N LEU A 52 10.02 4.84 -14.40
CA LEU A 52 8.75 5.15 -15.02
C LEU A 52 8.26 6.52 -14.55
N GLU A 53 7.76 7.34 -15.49
CA GLU A 53 7.20 8.63 -15.15
C GLU A 53 5.93 8.48 -14.31
N LEU A 54 5.71 9.41 -13.36
CA LEU A 54 4.59 9.31 -12.43
C LEU A 54 3.23 9.25 -13.13
N ASP A 55 3.05 10.00 -14.20
CA ASP A 55 1.78 10.03 -14.95
C ASP A 55 1.51 8.73 -15.71
N ALA A 56 2.50 7.87 -15.87
CA ALA A 56 2.35 6.56 -16.51
C ALA A 56 1.80 5.48 -15.58
N PHE A 57 1.73 5.74 -14.25
CA PHE A 57 1.30 4.71 -13.30
C PHE A 57 -0.18 4.36 -13.39
N GLY A 58 -1.05 5.33 -13.59
CA GLY A 58 -2.49 5.07 -13.65
C GLY A 58 -3.07 4.61 -12.31
N ASP A 59 -4.35 4.20 -12.34
CA ASP A 59 -5.08 3.81 -11.11
C ASP A 59 -4.89 2.35 -10.73
N LEU A 60 -4.63 1.47 -11.71
CA LEU A 60 -4.53 0.04 -11.50
C LEU A 60 -3.06 -0.39 -11.53
N LEU A 61 -2.54 -0.81 -10.39
CA LEU A 61 -1.13 -1.17 -10.25
C LEU A 61 -0.82 -2.60 -10.70
N TYR A 62 -1.71 -3.55 -10.44
CA TYR A 62 -1.42 -4.96 -10.75
C TYR A 62 -1.21 -5.20 -12.24
N PRO A 63 -2.03 -4.64 -13.16
CA PRO A 63 -1.73 -4.73 -14.59
C PRO A 63 -0.39 -4.08 -14.96
N LEU A 64 -0.02 -2.99 -14.29
CA LEU A 64 1.26 -2.33 -14.50
C LEU A 64 2.43 -3.23 -14.09
N TYR A 65 2.30 -3.92 -12.95
CA TYR A 65 3.31 -4.86 -12.48
C TYR A 65 3.56 -5.97 -13.51
N GLU A 66 2.47 -6.48 -14.07
CA GLU A 66 2.57 -7.54 -15.07
C GLU A 66 3.22 -7.03 -16.36
N SER A 67 2.75 -5.91 -16.89
CA SER A 67 3.20 -5.41 -18.19
C SER A 67 4.63 -4.88 -18.16
N HIS A 68 5.06 -4.25 -17.07
CA HIS A 68 6.40 -3.63 -16.98
C HIS A 68 7.44 -4.49 -16.28
N CYS A 69 7.01 -5.35 -15.37
CA CYS A 69 7.93 -6.10 -14.52
C CYS A 69 7.77 -7.62 -14.65
N GLY A 70 6.74 -8.07 -15.35
CA GLY A 70 6.46 -9.50 -15.45
C GLY A 70 6.05 -10.13 -14.13
N GLN A 71 5.57 -9.34 -13.17
CA GLN A 71 5.16 -9.82 -11.86
C GLN A 71 3.64 -9.91 -11.79
N ILE A 72 3.14 -11.10 -11.46
CA ILE A 72 1.70 -11.39 -11.41
C ILE A 72 1.31 -11.66 -9.97
N ILE A 73 0.34 -10.90 -9.48
CA ILE A 73 -0.21 -11.11 -8.13
C ILE A 73 -1.23 -12.24 -8.20
N ALA A 74 -0.99 -13.31 -7.44
CA ALA A 74 -1.87 -14.47 -7.39
C ALA A 74 -2.80 -14.45 -6.18
N SER A 75 -2.36 -13.86 -5.06
CA SER A 75 -3.14 -13.82 -3.83
C SER A 75 -2.72 -12.63 -2.98
N ALA A 76 -3.61 -12.23 -2.09
CA ALA A 76 -3.32 -11.19 -1.11
C ALA A 76 -4.05 -11.50 0.19
N GLU A 77 -3.43 -11.12 1.30
CA GLU A 77 -4.10 -11.16 2.59
C GLU A 77 -4.03 -9.78 3.23
N GLU A 78 -5.08 -9.42 3.95
CA GLU A 78 -5.20 -8.12 4.58
C GLU A 78 -5.45 -8.25 6.05
N THR A 79 -4.87 -7.32 6.82
CA THR A 79 -5.11 -7.17 8.25
C THR A 79 -5.66 -5.77 8.47
N LEU A 80 -6.78 -5.68 9.18
CA LEU A 80 -7.45 -4.43 9.47
C LEU A 80 -7.25 -4.08 10.94
N THR A 81 -6.74 -2.88 11.19
CA THR A 81 -6.56 -2.37 12.55
C THR A 81 -7.02 -0.91 12.62
N ALA A 82 -6.84 -0.27 13.76
CA ALA A 82 -7.16 1.13 13.96
C ALA A 82 -6.06 1.80 14.75
N GLU A 83 -5.83 3.08 14.47
CA GLU A 83 -4.86 3.88 15.22
C GLU A 83 -5.30 5.34 15.28
N ALA A 84 -4.68 6.10 16.17
CA ALA A 84 -4.79 7.55 16.16
C ALA A 84 -3.85 8.09 15.08
N VAL A 85 -4.36 8.93 14.20
CA VAL A 85 -3.59 9.40 13.04
C VAL A 85 -2.50 10.38 13.47
N ASN A 86 -1.31 10.30 12.87
CA ASN A 86 -0.25 11.27 13.04
C ASN A 86 -0.50 12.53 12.21
N ALA A 87 0.30 13.56 12.43
CA ALA A 87 0.11 14.86 11.77
C ALA A 87 0.26 14.77 10.24
N THR A 88 1.18 13.94 9.74
CA THR A 88 1.45 13.78 8.31
C THR A 88 0.23 13.23 7.58
N TYR A 89 -0.31 12.12 8.07
CA TYR A 89 -1.47 11.49 7.45
C TYR A 89 -2.76 12.26 7.70
N ALA A 90 -2.87 12.94 8.86
CA ALA A 90 -4.01 13.82 9.13
C ALA A 90 -4.12 14.90 8.07
N ARG A 91 -2.98 15.50 7.69
CA ARG A 91 -2.95 16.53 6.66
C ARG A 91 -3.38 15.99 5.30
N LEU A 92 -2.87 14.82 4.91
CA LEU A 92 -3.23 14.17 3.64
C LEU A 92 -4.72 13.84 3.59
N LEU A 93 -5.27 13.34 4.67
CA LEU A 93 -6.66 12.90 4.76
C LEU A 93 -7.63 14.05 5.11
N ARG A 94 -7.10 15.25 5.40
CA ARG A 94 -7.89 16.43 5.80
C ARG A 94 -8.71 16.19 7.05
N ILE A 95 -8.10 15.57 8.05
CA ILE A 95 -8.68 15.32 9.37
C ILE A 95 -7.74 15.86 10.44
N GLN A 96 -8.15 15.79 11.70
CA GLN A 96 -7.36 16.32 12.82
C GLN A 96 -6.35 15.28 13.30
N PRO A 97 -5.13 15.71 13.68
CA PRO A 97 -4.20 14.80 14.35
C PRO A 97 -4.86 14.15 15.58
N GLY A 98 -4.67 12.84 15.72
CA GLY A 98 -5.29 12.07 16.79
C GLY A 98 -6.65 11.47 16.44
N ASP A 99 -7.27 11.89 15.33
CA ASP A 99 -8.53 11.28 14.89
C ASP A 99 -8.30 9.79 14.58
N PRO A 100 -9.32 8.94 14.80
CA PRO A 100 -9.17 7.52 14.50
C PRO A 100 -9.14 7.28 13.00
N VAL A 101 -8.19 6.43 12.57
CA VAL A 101 -8.11 5.95 11.19
C VAL A 101 -8.13 4.43 11.20
N MET A 102 -8.69 3.85 10.15
CA MET A 102 -8.54 2.44 9.85
C MET A 102 -7.23 2.26 9.10
N VAL A 103 -6.51 1.20 9.47
CA VAL A 103 -5.23 0.84 8.84
C VAL A 103 -5.40 -0.52 8.20
N ILE A 104 -5.17 -0.60 6.89
CA ILE A 104 -5.24 -1.85 6.14
C ILE A 104 -3.82 -2.19 5.71
N GLU A 105 -3.29 -3.30 6.21
CA GLU A 105 -2.01 -3.83 5.77
C GLU A 105 -2.26 -5.02 4.85
N ARG A 106 -1.64 -4.99 3.67
CA ARG A 106 -1.80 -6.04 2.68
C ARG A 106 -0.44 -6.62 2.33
N VAL A 107 -0.38 -7.94 2.26
CA VAL A 107 0.74 -8.66 1.63
C VAL A 107 0.20 -9.35 0.39
N ALA A 108 0.72 -8.99 -0.77
CA ALA A 108 0.35 -9.61 -2.04
C ALA A 108 1.48 -10.52 -2.48
N ARG A 109 1.13 -11.73 -2.93
CA ARG A 109 2.07 -12.78 -3.30
C ARG A 109 1.86 -13.23 -4.73
N GLY A 110 2.96 -13.67 -5.36
CA GLY A 110 2.92 -14.32 -6.66
C GLY A 110 2.46 -15.79 -6.56
N TYR A 111 2.46 -16.48 -7.68
CA TYR A 111 2.08 -17.89 -7.75
C TYR A 111 3.05 -18.80 -6.99
N ASP A 112 4.29 -18.38 -6.81
CA ASP A 112 5.30 -19.08 -6.00
C ASP A 112 5.18 -18.78 -4.50
N ARG A 113 4.16 -18.02 -4.09
CA ARG A 113 3.91 -17.57 -2.72
C ARG A 113 4.94 -16.62 -2.16
N VAL A 114 5.83 -16.10 -2.98
CA VAL A 114 6.79 -15.08 -2.56
C VAL A 114 6.07 -13.74 -2.43
N PRO A 115 6.24 -13.03 -1.30
CA PRO A 115 5.69 -11.68 -1.17
C PRO A 115 6.26 -10.74 -2.23
N LEU A 116 5.37 -10.06 -2.94
CA LEU A 116 5.74 -9.10 -3.98
C LEU A 116 5.42 -7.66 -3.62
N GLU A 117 4.40 -7.45 -2.79
CA GLU A 117 3.98 -6.11 -2.39
C GLU A 117 3.58 -6.12 -0.93
N TRP A 118 4.05 -5.14 -0.18
CA TRP A 118 3.53 -4.83 1.14
C TRP A 118 2.94 -3.42 1.09
N ARG A 119 1.70 -3.30 1.52
CA ARG A 119 0.97 -2.04 1.42
C ARG A 119 0.34 -1.70 2.75
N ARG A 120 0.41 -0.43 3.13
CA ARG A 120 -0.32 0.08 4.28
C ARG A 120 -1.17 1.25 3.83
N SER A 121 -2.47 1.13 4.02
CA SER A 121 -3.44 2.16 3.65
C SER A 121 -4.12 2.69 4.90
N ARG A 122 -4.28 4.01 4.98
CA ARG A 122 -4.97 4.65 6.10
C ARG A 122 -6.13 5.47 5.57
N GLY A 123 -7.28 5.36 6.26
CA GLY A 123 -8.45 6.15 5.94
C GLY A 123 -9.19 6.55 7.21
N ALA A 124 -9.87 7.71 7.19
CA ALA A 124 -10.64 8.18 8.34
C ALA A 124 -11.66 7.12 8.75
N ALA A 125 -11.70 6.78 10.04
CA ALA A 125 -12.60 5.74 10.54
C ALA A 125 -14.08 6.06 10.26
N ALA A 126 -14.44 7.34 10.19
CA ALA A 126 -15.80 7.77 9.88
C ALA A 126 -16.28 7.33 8.50
N HIS A 127 -15.36 7.02 7.56
CA HIS A 127 -15.68 6.57 6.21
C HIS A 127 -15.79 5.05 6.10
N PHE A 128 -15.47 4.30 7.15
CA PHE A 128 -15.46 2.84 7.13
C PHE A 128 -16.64 2.29 7.89
N ARG A 129 -17.23 1.24 7.32
CA ARG A 129 -18.39 0.58 7.89
C ARG A 129 -18.28 -0.92 7.60
N TYR A 130 -18.38 -1.72 8.65
CA TYR A 130 -18.48 -3.16 8.51
C TYR A 130 -19.95 -3.56 8.64
N HIS A 131 -20.48 -4.19 7.63
CA HIS A 131 -21.86 -4.66 7.61
C HIS A 131 -21.89 -6.11 7.20
N VAL A 132 -22.55 -6.94 7.97
CA VAL A 132 -22.72 -8.35 7.66
C VAL A 132 -24.14 -8.78 7.99
N ASP A 133 -24.72 -9.57 7.11
CA ASP A 133 -26.04 -10.17 7.28
C ASP A 133 -25.83 -11.67 7.45
N ILE A 134 -26.09 -12.17 8.64
CA ILE A 134 -25.89 -13.58 8.98
C ILE A 134 -27.26 -14.27 9.05
N ARG A 135 -27.40 -15.35 8.31
CA ARG A 135 -28.67 -16.07 8.19
C ARG A 135 -28.59 -17.52 8.67
#